data_3a35d198c08c16b191bcfcf021b2d1de
#
_entry.id   3a35d198c08c16b191bcfcf021b2d1de
#
_cell.length_a   1.000
_cell.length_b   1.000
_cell.length_c   1.000
_cell.angle_alpha   90.00
_cell.angle_beta   90.00
_cell.angle_gamma   90.00
#
_symmetry.space_group_name_H-M   'P 1'
#
loop_
_entity.id
_entity.type
_entity.pdbx_description
1 polymer ?
#
loop_
_entity_poly.entity_id
_entity_poly.type
_entity_poly.pdbx_seq_one_letter_code
_entity_poly.pdbx_strand_id
1 'polypeptide(L)'
;MVTEARLERLVSGLAPVTPGWFVVNTADAAWTNNEAYGGVCIFESDEFVLRGRPDLTAYEKPNAGFTIRVVPPGQPSAGYHAESVQEDFLVLMGECVLIIEDQERHLRAWDFVHCPPMTAHAFVAKETGPCVILATGNRRDDLERVDRRSEVALRYDAGTEADKTEPERWEVKRPTRWCELPWAERP
;
A
#
# COMPACT_ATOMS: atom_id res chain seq x y z
N MET A 1 30.79 -7.45 7.45
CA MET A 1 29.54 -8.03 7.95
C MET A 1 28.49 -6.92 7.94
N VAL A 2 27.29 -7.20 7.48
CA VAL A 2 26.17 -6.27 7.61
C VAL A 2 25.68 -6.32 9.06
N THR A 3 25.53 -5.16 9.68
CA THR A 3 25.10 -5.03 11.08
C THR A 3 23.57 -4.99 11.17
N GLU A 4 23.04 -5.25 12.35
CA GLU A 4 21.61 -5.08 12.63
C GLU A 4 21.25 -3.61 12.68
N ALA A 5 20.13 -3.24 12.05
CA ALA A 5 19.58 -1.90 12.11
C ALA A 5 18.97 -1.64 13.50
N ARG A 6 19.15 -0.43 14.00
CA ARG A 6 18.47 0.00 15.22
C ARG A 6 17.02 0.35 14.89
N LEU A 7 16.09 -0.25 15.64
CA LEU A 7 14.67 0.10 15.57
C LEU A 7 14.32 1.13 16.65
N GLU A 8 13.55 2.14 16.30
CA GLU A 8 12.98 3.10 17.25
C GLU A 8 11.45 3.06 17.20
N ARG A 9 10.83 3.32 18.35
CA ARG A 9 9.38 3.40 18.46
C ARG A 9 8.92 4.82 18.10
N LEU A 10 8.23 4.90 16.98
CA LEU A 10 7.52 6.10 16.53
C LEU A 10 6.10 6.14 17.09
N VAL A 11 5.36 7.21 16.81
CA VAL A 11 3.94 7.34 17.21
C VAL A 11 3.09 6.18 16.66
N SER A 12 3.36 5.71 15.45
CA SER A 12 2.62 4.66 14.76
C SER A 12 3.16 3.24 14.97
N GLY A 13 4.40 3.07 15.48
CA GLY A 13 5.03 1.76 15.68
C GLY A 13 6.54 1.79 15.53
N LEU A 14 7.16 0.62 15.37
CA LEU A 14 8.60 0.47 15.19
C LEU A 14 9.01 0.75 13.74
N ALA A 15 10.13 1.45 13.58
CA ALA A 15 10.79 1.65 12.29
C ALA A 15 12.31 1.60 12.42
N PRO A 16 13.07 1.17 11.38
CA PRO A 16 14.52 1.23 11.38
C PRO A 16 15.00 2.68 11.27
N VAL A 17 16.02 3.01 12.04
CA VAL A 17 16.63 4.35 12.07
C VAL A 17 18.11 4.35 11.74
N THR A 18 18.66 3.19 11.41
CA THR A 18 20.01 3.01 10.88
C THR A 18 20.00 1.97 9.76
N PRO A 19 20.97 2.02 8.82
CA PRO A 19 21.14 0.97 7.82
C PRO A 19 21.44 -0.38 8.47
N GLY A 20 20.99 -1.47 7.83
CA GLY A 20 21.28 -2.82 8.25
C GLY A 20 20.10 -3.77 8.06
N TRP A 21 20.26 -5.02 8.47
CA TRP A 21 19.18 -5.98 8.49
C TRP A 21 18.32 -5.78 9.76
N PHE A 22 17.04 -6.06 9.67
CA PHE A 22 16.15 -6.00 10.84
C PHE A 22 15.06 -7.08 10.76
N VAL A 23 14.46 -7.34 11.93
CA VAL A 23 13.26 -8.16 12.07
C VAL A 23 12.23 -7.34 12.83
N VAL A 24 11.04 -7.24 12.29
CA VAL A 24 9.91 -6.55 12.95
C VAL A 24 8.64 -7.37 12.75
N ASN A 25 7.84 -7.51 13.82
CA ASN A 25 6.48 -7.98 13.67
C ASN A 25 5.63 -6.86 13.07
N THR A 26 4.83 -7.15 12.06
CA THR A 26 4.00 -6.13 11.40
C THR A 26 2.98 -5.48 12.34
N ALA A 27 2.56 -6.19 13.38
CA ALA A 27 1.70 -5.63 14.43
C ALA A 27 2.39 -4.55 15.29
N ASP A 28 3.72 -4.57 15.36
CA ASP A 28 4.53 -3.57 16.05
C ASP A 28 5.11 -2.52 15.12
N ALA A 29 5.07 -2.76 13.80
CA ALA A 29 5.61 -1.85 12.80
C ALA A 29 4.83 -0.55 12.68
N ALA A 30 5.48 0.46 12.11
CA ALA A 30 4.85 1.75 11.84
C ALA A 30 3.87 1.66 10.66
N TRP A 31 2.64 2.11 10.88
CA TRP A 31 1.58 2.18 9.89
C TRP A 31 1.16 3.61 9.62
N THR A 32 0.57 3.80 8.46
CA THR A 32 -0.20 5.02 8.14
C THR A 32 -1.57 4.63 7.64
N ASN A 33 -2.53 5.52 7.86
CA ASN A 33 -3.89 5.37 7.34
C ASN A 33 -4.27 6.57 6.49
N ASN A 34 -5.00 6.31 5.44
CA ASN A 34 -5.66 7.30 4.60
C ASN A 34 -7.16 6.98 4.60
N GLU A 35 -8.00 7.99 4.82
CA GLU A 35 -9.44 7.80 4.90
C GLU A 35 -10.06 7.23 3.62
N ALA A 36 -9.42 7.47 2.48
CA ALA A 36 -9.89 7.01 1.18
C ALA A 36 -9.42 5.59 0.80
N TYR A 37 -8.20 5.22 1.23
CA TYR A 37 -7.54 4.01 0.75
C TYR A 37 -7.15 3.01 1.84
N GLY A 38 -7.43 3.36 3.09
CA GLY A 38 -7.14 2.51 4.24
C GLY A 38 -5.71 2.54 4.74
N GLY A 39 -5.36 1.51 5.51
CA GLY A 39 -4.08 1.39 6.21
C GLY A 39 -2.98 0.81 5.34
N VAL A 40 -1.76 1.33 5.52
CA VAL A 40 -0.56 0.92 4.78
C VAL A 40 0.64 0.77 5.72
N CYS A 41 1.32 -0.37 5.64
CA CYS A 41 2.66 -0.57 6.16
C CYS A 41 3.61 -0.76 4.97
N ILE A 42 4.51 0.19 4.80
CA ILE A 42 5.49 0.18 3.70
C ILE A 42 6.83 -0.19 4.30
N PHE A 43 7.41 -1.32 3.87
CA PHE A 43 8.70 -1.82 4.36
C PHE A 43 9.91 -1.22 3.63
N GLU A 44 9.68 -0.23 2.80
CA GLU A 44 10.74 0.53 2.16
C GLU A 44 11.27 1.56 3.15
N SER A 45 12.58 1.58 3.27
CA SER A 45 13.27 2.34 4.28
C SER A 45 12.93 3.82 4.33
N ASP A 46 12.81 4.48 3.19
CA ASP A 46 12.56 5.92 3.13
C ASP A 46 11.21 6.31 3.71
N GLU A 47 10.15 5.55 3.41
CA GLU A 47 8.83 5.86 3.94
C GLU A 47 8.65 5.46 5.41
N PHE A 48 9.32 4.41 5.88
CA PHE A 48 9.35 4.05 7.28
C PHE A 48 10.02 5.13 8.12
N VAL A 49 11.09 5.72 7.61
CA VAL A 49 11.89 6.73 8.31
C VAL A 49 11.29 8.13 8.18
N LEU A 50 10.85 8.53 6.99
CA LEU A 50 10.40 9.90 6.70
C LEU A 50 9.11 10.30 7.40
N ARG A 51 8.26 9.37 7.80
CA ARG A 51 6.96 9.66 8.42
C ARG A 51 7.01 10.17 9.84
N GLY A 52 8.15 10.08 10.51
CA GLY A 52 8.34 10.60 11.86
C GLY A 52 9.64 11.36 12.07
N ARG A 53 10.55 11.28 11.12
CA ARG A 53 11.92 11.79 11.27
C ARG A 53 12.45 12.38 9.94
N PRO A 54 12.03 13.58 9.55
CA PRO A 54 12.52 14.23 8.31
C PRO A 54 14.01 14.59 8.35
N ASP A 55 14.65 14.45 9.50
CA ASP A 55 16.08 14.65 9.74
C ASP A 55 16.95 13.43 9.37
N LEU A 56 16.35 12.25 9.15
CA LEU A 56 17.08 11.06 8.74
C LEU A 56 17.20 11.02 7.21
N THR A 57 18.31 11.54 6.73
CA THR A 57 18.71 11.40 5.32
C THR A 57 19.63 10.20 5.16
N ALA A 58 19.50 9.51 4.04
CA ALA A 58 20.36 8.43 3.58
C ALA A 58 20.01 7.02 4.07
N TYR A 59 18.99 6.50 3.45
CA TYR A 59 18.86 5.06 3.27
C TYR A 59 19.07 4.76 1.78
N GLU A 60 19.80 3.71 1.46
CA GLU A 60 19.85 3.24 0.08
C GLU A 60 18.45 2.74 -0.29
N LYS A 61 17.88 3.26 -1.38
CA LYS A 61 16.59 2.77 -1.89
C LYS A 61 16.66 1.27 -2.13
N PRO A 62 15.74 0.48 -1.58
CA PRO A 62 15.71 -0.94 -1.88
C PRO A 62 15.35 -1.15 -3.37
N ASN A 63 15.92 -2.18 -3.98
CA ASN A 63 15.59 -2.56 -5.36
C ASN A 63 14.15 -3.07 -5.51
N ALA A 64 13.57 -3.59 -4.44
CA ALA A 64 12.20 -4.08 -4.38
C ALA A 64 11.48 -3.50 -3.16
N GLY A 65 10.30 -2.99 -3.36
CA GLY A 65 9.42 -2.53 -2.30
C GLY A 65 8.45 -3.61 -1.87
N PHE A 66 8.12 -3.61 -0.58
CA PHE A 66 7.09 -4.46 0.01
C PHE A 66 6.13 -3.61 0.81
N THR A 67 4.86 -3.76 0.52
CA THR A 67 3.79 -2.98 1.16
C THR A 67 2.67 -3.91 1.57
N ILE A 68 2.21 -3.83 2.83
CA ILE A 68 0.95 -4.45 3.23
C ILE A 68 -0.11 -3.35 3.30
N ARG A 69 -1.23 -3.59 2.62
CA ARG A 69 -2.40 -2.71 2.61
C ARG A 69 -3.55 -3.38 3.32
N VAL A 70 -4.24 -2.65 4.18
CA VAL A 70 -5.52 -3.04 4.78
C VAL A 70 -6.58 -2.12 4.20
N VAL A 71 -7.31 -2.65 3.24
CA VAL A 71 -8.34 -1.91 2.50
C VAL A 71 -9.67 -2.08 3.22
N PRO A 72 -10.32 -0.98 3.68
CA PRO A 72 -11.61 -1.06 4.35
C PRO A 72 -12.70 -1.59 3.43
N PRO A 73 -13.81 -2.14 3.98
CA PRO A 73 -14.93 -2.61 3.19
C PRO A 73 -15.44 -1.56 2.21
N GLY A 74 -15.68 -1.96 0.97
CA GLY A 74 -16.20 -1.11 -0.10
C GLY A 74 -15.24 -0.04 -0.63
N GLN A 75 -14.03 0.07 -0.08
CA GLN A 75 -13.09 1.11 -0.48
C GLN A 75 -12.03 0.60 -1.47
N PRO A 76 -11.50 1.47 -2.34
CA PRO A 76 -10.37 1.16 -3.18
C PRO A 76 -9.05 1.22 -2.40
N SER A 77 -8.04 0.46 -2.85
CA SER A 77 -6.68 0.50 -2.31
C SER A 77 -5.87 1.70 -2.81
N ALA A 78 -6.23 2.21 -3.97
CA ALA A 78 -5.67 3.37 -4.67
C ALA A 78 -6.59 3.79 -5.82
N GLY A 79 -6.37 4.96 -6.42
CA GLY A 79 -6.97 5.30 -7.71
C GLY A 79 -6.46 4.39 -8.83
N TYR A 80 -7.25 4.20 -9.88
CA TYR A 80 -6.91 3.37 -11.03
C TYR A 80 -5.71 3.94 -11.79
N HIS A 81 -4.61 3.22 -11.82
CA HIS A 81 -3.33 3.68 -12.36
C HIS A 81 -2.50 2.53 -12.91
N ALA A 82 -1.46 2.90 -13.64
CA ALA A 82 -0.39 2.01 -14.11
C ALA A 82 0.97 2.53 -13.62
N GLU A 83 1.90 1.62 -13.35
CA GLU A 83 3.29 1.96 -13.07
C GLU A 83 4.21 1.48 -14.20
N SER A 84 5.31 2.20 -14.44
CA SER A 84 6.30 1.85 -15.47
C SER A 84 7.19 0.66 -15.08
N VAL A 85 6.91 0.05 -13.95
CA VAL A 85 7.61 -1.12 -13.39
C VAL A 85 6.65 -2.28 -13.19
N GLN A 86 7.21 -3.48 -13.01
CA GLN A 86 6.44 -4.65 -12.61
C GLN A 86 5.93 -4.48 -11.18
N GLU A 87 4.68 -4.89 -10.97
CA GLU A 87 4.09 -5.03 -9.65
C GLU A 87 3.45 -6.41 -9.50
N ASP A 88 3.58 -6.98 -8.31
CA ASP A 88 2.96 -8.27 -7.97
C ASP A 88 2.17 -8.12 -6.68
N PHE A 89 1.04 -8.82 -6.62
CA PHE A 89 0.13 -8.72 -5.49
C PHE A 89 -0.29 -10.11 -5.01
N LEU A 90 -0.43 -10.26 -3.70
CA LEU A 90 -0.99 -11.44 -3.08
C LEU A 90 -2.09 -11.02 -2.10
N VAL A 91 -3.30 -11.51 -2.30
CA VAL A 91 -4.37 -11.33 -1.31
C VAL A 91 -4.07 -12.23 -0.11
N LEU A 92 -3.84 -11.62 1.05
CA LEU A 92 -3.54 -12.34 2.29
C LEU A 92 -4.81 -12.72 3.06
N MET A 93 -5.83 -11.84 3.03
CA MET A 93 -7.07 -12.01 3.77
C MET A 93 -8.22 -11.27 3.08
N GLY A 94 -9.43 -11.79 3.23
CA GLY A 94 -10.65 -11.17 2.70
C GLY A 94 -10.84 -11.41 1.21
N GLU A 95 -11.72 -10.59 0.62
CA GLU A 95 -12.06 -10.63 -0.79
C GLU A 95 -12.06 -9.22 -1.39
N CYS A 96 -11.70 -9.11 -2.65
CA CYS A 96 -11.76 -7.85 -3.38
C CYS A 96 -12.16 -8.04 -4.84
N VAL A 97 -12.51 -6.93 -5.47
CA VAL A 97 -12.59 -6.82 -6.93
C VAL A 97 -11.29 -6.17 -7.41
N LEU A 98 -10.59 -6.85 -8.28
CA LEU A 98 -9.50 -6.27 -9.06
C LEU A 98 -10.09 -5.69 -10.35
N ILE A 99 -9.87 -4.42 -10.57
CA ILE A 99 -10.09 -3.75 -11.85
C ILE A 99 -8.75 -3.76 -12.55
N ILE A 100 -8.64 -4.44 -13.68
CA ILE A 100 -7.40 -4.59 -14.45
C ILE A 100 -7.69 -4.50 -15.94
N GLU A 101 -7.04 -3.56 -16.64
CA GLU A 101 -7.24 -3.32 -18.08
C GLU A 101 -8.74 -3.24 -18.44
N ASP A 102 -9.48 -2.40 -17.69
CA ASP A 102 -10.94 -2.21 -17.81
C ASP A 102 -11.80 -3.47 -17.62
N GLN A 103 -11.27 -4.50 -17.01
CA GLN A 103 -11.98 -5.74 -16.69
C GLN A 103 -12.06 -5.93 -15.18
N GLU A 104 -13.09 -6.63 -14.73
CA GLU A 104 -13.27 -7.02 -13.34
C GLU A 104 -12.81 -8.46 -13.09
N ARG A 105 -12.15 -8.70 -11.98
CA ARG A 105 -11.80 -10.03 -11.46
C ARG A 105 -12.12 -10.08 -9.98
N HIS A 106 -12.87 -11.08 -9.56
CA HIS A 106 -13.11 -11.35 -8.14
C HIS A 106 -11.94 -12.14 -7.58
N LEU A 107 -11.33 -11.62 -6.54
CA LEU A 107 -10.20 -12.23 -5.85
C LEU A 107 -10.57 -12.55 -4.41
N ARG A 108 -9.91 -13.57 -3.89
CA ARG A 108 -9.99 -14.05 -2.50
C ARG A 108 -8.60 -14.31 -1.96
N ALA A 109 -8.50 -14.61 -0.66
CA ALA A 109 -7.24 -14.97 -0.03
C ALA A 109 -6.48 -16.05 -0.82
N TRP A 110 -5.18 -15.83 -0.98
CA TRP A 110 -4.22 -16.63 -1.73
C TRP A 110 -4.26 -16.48 -3.26
N ASP A 111 -5.11 -15.63 -3.81
CA ASP A 111 -5.01 -15.26 -5.22
C ASP A 111 -3.80 -14.34 -5.43
N PHE A 112 -3.00 -14.67 -6.44
CA PHE A 112 -1.83 -13.92 -6.87
C PHE A 112 -2.10 -13.20 -8.18
N VAL A 113 -1.64 -11.95 -8.26
CA VAL A 113 -1.75 -11.11 -9.45
C VAL A 113 -0.37 -10.66 -9.89
N HIS A 114 -0.06 -10.84 -11.16
CA HIS A 114 1.15 -10.33 -11.80
C HIS A 114 0.78 -9.23 -12.79
N CYS A 115 1.34 -8.05 -12.59
CA CYS A 115 1.19 -6.89 -13.45
C CYS A 115 2.53 -6.54 -14.11
N PRO A 116 2.72 -6.88 -15.40
CA PRO A 116 3.82 -6.31 -16.17
C PRO A 116 3.82 -4.77 -16.15
N PRO A 117 4.92 -4.10 -16.48
CA PRO A 117 4.96 -2.66 -16.59
C PRO A 117 3.80 -2.10 -17.42
N MET A 118 3.23 -0.99 -16.96
CA MET A 118 2.12 -0.28 -17.60
C MET A 118 0.77 -1.01 -17.56
N THR A 119 0.59 -2.05 -16.76
CA THR A 119 -0.71 -2.67 -16.54
C THR A 119 -1.56 -1.80 -15.62
N ALA A 120 -2.66 -1.29 -16.12
CA ALA A 120 -3.55 -0.44 -15.33
C ALA A 120 -4.41 -1.27 -14.37
N HIS A 121 -4.44 -0.89 -13.10
CA HIS A 121 -5.15 -1.65 -12.07
C HIS A 121 -5.61 -0.81 -10.88
N ALA A 122 -6.59 -1.35 -10.14
CA ALA A 122 -7.00 -0.95 -8.80
C ALA A 122 -7.65 -2.14 -8.09
N PHE A 123 -7.53 -2.20 -6.77
CA PHE A 123 -8.21 -3.21 -5.95
C PHE A 123 -9.28 -2.51 -5.10
N VAL A 124 -10.44 -3.13 -4.96
CA VAL A 124 -11.55 -2.63 -4.14
C VAL A 124 -12.02 -3.73 -3.20
N ALA A 125 -11.92 -3.51 -1.90
CA ALA A 125 -12.41 -4.50 -0.93
C ALA A 125 -13.93 -4.68 -1.07
N LYS A 126 -14.43 -5.92 -0.87
CA LYS A 126 -15.87 -6.15 -0.84
C LYS A 126 -16.50 -5.52 0.40
N GLU A 127 -17.78 -5.18 0.31
CA GLU A 127 -18.58 -4.65 1.43
C GLU A 127 -18.63 -5.60 2.63
N THR A 128 -18.39 -6.88 2.41
CA THR A 128 -18.48 -7.94 3.43
C THR A 128 -17.35 -7.93 4.46
N GLY A 129 -16.28 -7.20 4.20
CA GLY A 129 -15.15 -7.10 5.13
C GLY A 129 -13.92 -6.46 4.50
N PRO A 130 -12.91 -6.14 5.30
CA PRO A 130 -11.65 -5.62 4.80
C PRO A 130 -10.91 -6.65 3.97
N CYS A 131 -10.08 -6.16 3.04
CA CYS A 131 -9.15 -6.98 2.27
C CYS A 131 -7.71 -6.60 2.63
N VAL A 132 -6.87 -7.61 2.85
CA VAL A 132 -5.44 -7.42 3.11
C VAL A 132 -4.64 -7.89 1.92
N ILE A 133 -3.81 -7.01 1.39
CA ILE A 133 -3.03 -7.25 0.18
C ILE A 133 -1.55 -6.98 0.46
N LEU A 134 -0.70 -7.96 0.17
CA LEU A 134 0.74 -7.74 0.01
C LEU A 134 0.98 -7.26 -1.42
N ALA A 135 1.62 -6.11 -1.56
CA ALA A 135 2.09 -5.58 -2.83
C ALA A 135 3.61 -5.57 -2.86
N THR A 136 4.18 -5.97 -3.97
CA THR A 136 5.62 -5.85 -4.23
C THR A 136 5.84 -5.20 -5.58
N GLY A 137 6.88 -4.39 -5.69
CA GLY A 137 7.22 -3.72 -6.94
C GLY A 137 8.70 -3.37 -7.00
N ASN A 138 9.21 -3.20 -8.21
CA ASN A 138 10.56 -2.71 -8.41
C ASN A 138 10.61 -1.21 -8.04
N ARG A 139 11.67 -0.79 -7.34
CA ARG A 139 11.88 0.60 -6.91
C ARG A 139 13.01 1.24 -7.71
N ARG A 140 12.71 1.62 -8.93
CA ARG A 140 13.64 2.33 -9.81
C ARG A 140 13.51 3.84 -9.59
N ASP A 141 14.62 4.57 -9.80
CA ASP A 141 14.61 6.04 -9.71
C ASP A 141 13.78 6.72 -10.81
N ASP A 142 13.59 6.02 -11.94
CA ASP A 142 12.81 6.45 -13.09
C ASP A 142 11.37 5.84 -13.09
N LEU A 143 10.87 5.40 -11.93
CA LEU A 143 9.50 4.92 -11.80
C LEU A 143 8.52 6.04 -12.12
N GLU A 144 7.65 5.80 -13.07
CA GLU A 144 6.54 6.67 -13.43
C GLU A 144 5.21 6.00 -13.05
N ARG A 145 4.35 6.74 -12.38
CA ARG A 145 2.95 6.39 -12.17
C ARG A 145 2.10 7.21 -13.12
N VAL A 146 1.20 6.55 -13.83
CA VAL A 146 0.29 7.16 -14.78
C VAL A 146 -1.15 6.84 -14.38
N ASP A 147 -1.89 7.85 -13.94
CA ASP A 147 -3.30 7.72 -13.66
C ASP A 147 -4.07 7.43 -14.94
N ARG A 148 -5.03 6.52 -14.87
CA ARG A 148 -5.84 6.07 -15.99
C ARG A 148 -7.31 6.31 -15.71
N ARG A 149 -8.05 6.68 -16.74
CA ARG A 149 -9.50 6.79 -16.67
C ARG A 149 -10.13 5.44 -17.04
N SER A 150 -11.12 5.02 -16.26
CA SER A 150 -11.87 3.80 -16.48
C SER A 150 -13.30 3.96 -15.97
N GLU A 151 -14.28 3.74 -16.82
CA GLU A 151 -15.69 3.73 -16.42
C GLU A 151 -16.00 2.57 -15.43
N VAL A 152 -15.22 1.50 -15.50
CA VAL A 152 -15.29 0.40 -14.52
C VAL A 152 -14.79 0.88 -13.17
N ALA A 153 -13.62 1.54 -13.11
CA ALA A 153 -13.05 2.05 -11.87
C ALA A 153 -13.93 3.10 -11.19
N LEU A 154 -14.58 3.97 -11.99
CA LEU A 154 -15.51 4.99 -11.47
C LEU A 154 -16.70 4.38 -10.72
N ARG A 155 -17.21 3.22 -11.16
CA ARG A 155 -18.31 2.53 -10.46
C ARG A 155 -17.94 2.06 -9.04
N TYR A 156 -16.65 1.93 -8.77
CA TYR A 156 -16.09 1.49 -7.50
C TYR A 156 -15.38 2.61 -6.70
N ASP A 157 -15.63 3.86 -7.07
CA ASP A 157 -14.95 5.02 -6.48
C ASP A 157 -13.41 4.94 -6.53
N ALA A 158 -12.90 4.13 -7.48
CA ALA A 158 -11.48 3.97 -7.75
C ALA A 158 -10.98 4.84 -8.91
N GLY A 159 -11.69 5.93 -9.23
CA GLY A 159 -11.30 6.92 -10.22
C GLY A 159 -9.97 7.59 -9.87
N THR A 160 -9.40 8.30 -10.82
CA THR A 160 -8.16 9.09 -10.62
C THR A 160 -8.44 10.36 -9.83
N GLU A 161 -7.40 11.04 -9.37
CA GLU A 161 -7.55 12.34 -8.69
C GLU A 161 -8.28 13.37 -9.55
N ALA A 162 -8.08 13.32 -10.87
CA ALA A 162 -8.77 14.21 -11.83
C ALA A 162 -10.29 13.98 -11.89
N ASP A 163 -10.76 12.80 -11.51
CA ASP A 163 -12.19 12.45 -11.48
C ASP A 163 -12.84 12.73 -10.11
N LYS A 164 -12.06 13.19 -9.11
CA LYS A 164 -12.52 13.39 -7.73
C LYS A 164 -12.80 14.85 -7.44
N THR A 165 -13.92 15.10 -6.79
CA THR A 165 -14.38 16.46 -6.45
C THR A 165 -13.71 17.04 -5.20
N GLU A 166 -12.99 16.23 -4.41
CA GLU A 166 -12.35 16.62 -3.16
C GLU A 166 -10.91 16.09 -3.09
N PRO A 167 -9.91 16.74 -3.74
CA PRO A 167 -8.52 16.25 -3.77
C PRO A 167 -7.88 16.12 -2.39
N GLU A 168 -8.20 16.99 -1.45
CA GLU A 168 -7.56 17.04 -0.13
C GLU A 168 -7.76 15.77 0.73
N ARG A 169 -8.84 15.02 0.52
CA ARG A 169 -9.08 13.75 1.25
C ARG A 169 -8.08 12.66 0.90
N TRP A 170 -7.49 12.71 -0.26
CA TRP A 170 -6.68 11.63 -0.82
C TRP A 170 -5.20 11.71 -0.43
N GLU A 171 -4.73 12.90 -0.04
CA GLU A 171 -3.33 13.15 0.25
C GLU A 171 -2.96 12.97 1.73
N VAL A 172 -3.94 13.01 2.64
CA VAL A 172 -3.67 13.01 4.07
C VAL A 172 -3.43 11.58 4.57
N LYS A 173 -2.16 11.23 4.73
CA LYS A 173 -1.74 10.02 5.44
C LYS A 173 -1.50 10.36 6.91
N ARG A 174 -2.13 9.63 7.83
CA ARG A 174 -1.98 9.82 9.27
C ARG A 174 -1.27 8.63 9.91
N PRO A 175 -0.32 8.84 10.85
CA PRO A 175 0.22 7.77 11.65
C PRO A 175 -0.91 6.99 12.32
N THR A 176 -0.89 5.67 12.24
CA THR A 176 -1.89 4.80 12.85
C THR A 176 -1.22 3.57 13.46
N ARG A 177 -1.90 2.91 14.38
CA ARG A 177 -1.42 1.67 15.00
C ARG A 177 -2.13 0.48 14.37
N TRP A 178 -1.48 -0.66 14.40
CA TRP A 178 -2.07 -1.93 14.00
C TRP A 178 -3.48 -2.16 14.56
N CYS A 179 -3.69 -1.86 15.85
CA CYS A 179 -4.97 -2.08 16.53
C CYS A 179 -6.09 -1.13 16.10
N GLU A 180 -5.76 -0.07 15.37
CA GLU A 180 -6.71 0.93 14.86
C GLU A 180 -7.13 0.64 13.41
N LEU A 181 -6.50 -0.36 12.77
CA LEU A 181 -6.83 -0.75 11.39
C LEU A 181 -8.17 -1.49 11.33
N PRO A 182 -8.87 -1.44 10.18
CA PRO A 182 -10.20 -2.03 10.01
C PRO A 182 -10.13 -3.56 9.80
N TRP A 183 -9.60 -4.30 10.78
CA TRP A 183 -9.57 -5.75 10.74
C TRP A 183 -10.98 -6.32 10.97
N ALA A 184 -11.38 -7.30 10.16
CA ALA A 184 -12.62 -8.06 10.41
C ALA A 184 -12.46 -8.97 11.63
N GLU A 185 -11.33 -9.68 11.70
CA GLU A 185 -10.86 -10.45 12.84
C GLU A 185 -9.34 -10.24 12.94
N ARG A 186 -8.82 -10.10 14.15
CA ARG A 186 -7.36 -9.98 14.31
C ARG A 186 -6.73 -11.33 14.03
N PRO A 187 -5.71 -11.41 13.20
CA PRO A 187 -4.97 -12.64 12.98
C PRO A 187 -4.27 -13.11 14.27
#